data_520e16c8a8329753cca1292e9d46c1d7
#
_entry.id   520e16c8a8329753cca1292e9d46c1d7
#
_cell.length_a   1.000
_cell.length_b   1.000
_cell.length_c   1.000
_cell.angle_alpha   90.00
_cell.angle_beta   90.00
_cell.angle_gamma   90.00
#
_symmetry.space_group_name_H-M   'P 1'
#
loop_
_entity.id
_entity.type
_entity.pdbx_description
1 polymer ?
#
loop_
_entity_poly.entity_id
_entity_poly.type
_entity_poly.pdbx_seq_one_letter_code
_entity_poly.pdbx_strand_id
1 'polypeptide(L)'
;KPKKWADFEIPFKVEAAPTPKSGYIDALTFKFYIAVVNPDRARQYLKLYKEVKYVNVPVGENTYASVYLSPSSVKRITGVEGGRGKWVKYQGVVVEYNGKIVATYSSERGKMEKWWTIQSPSIVETSYYPLLNKDETPFSVFWYDRYPEIMRPNSQQAASSSVPAPFGTPVAPPADGE
;
A
#
# COMPACT_ATOMS: atom_id res chain seq x y z
N LYS A 1 16.12 8.73 20.43
CA LYS A 1 16.60 8.42 19.06
C LYS A 1 15.37 8.24 18.15
N PRO A 2 15.30 8.91 16.97
CA PRO A 2 14.18 8.71 16.05
C PRO A 2 14.07 7.26 15.64
N LYS A 3 12.84 6.73 15.63
CA LYS A 3 12.57 5.38 15.15
C LYS A 3 12.67 5.35 13.62
N LYS A 4 13.25 4.29 13.07
CA LYS A 4 13.48 4.17 11.64
C LYS A 4 12.36 3.38 10.96
N TRP A 5 11.83 3.95 9.91
CA TRP A 5 10.93 3.30 8.95
C TRP A 5 11.72 2.51 7.91
N ALA A 6 11.15 1.46 7.36
CA ALA A 6 11.64 0.88 6.14
C ALA A 6 10.84 1.44 4.96
N ASP A 7 11.56 1.86 3.93
CA ASP A 7 11.03 2.43 2.70
C ASP A 7 11.38 1.49 1.54
N PHE A 8 10.36 1.11 0.78
CA PHE A 8 10.50 0.31 -0.44
C PHE A 8 10.04 1.18 -1.61
N GLU A 9 10.99 1.83 -2.24
CA GLU A 9 10.78 2.78 -3.33
C GLU A 9 11.22 2.19 -4.66
N ILE A 10 10.45 2.43 -5.70
CA ILE A 10 10.77 2.08 -7.09
C ILE A 10 10.63 3.32 -7.99
N PRO A 11 11.69 3.68 -8.75
CA PRO A 11 11.57 4.71 -9.78
C PRO A 11 10.82 4.16 -11.00
N PHE A 12 10.04 5.00 -11.64
CA PHE A 12 9.36 4.66 -12.88
C PHE A 12 9.16 5.88 -13.77
N LYS A 13 8.90 5.63 -15.04
CA LYS A 13 8.55 6.63 -16.04
C LYS A 13 7.43 6.10 -16.91
N VAL A 14 6.40 6.89 -17.13
CA VAL A 14 5.34 6.55 -18.07
C VAL A 14 5.68 7.07 -19.45
N GLU A 15 5.63 6.17 -20.42
CA GLU A 15 5.67 6.53 -21.85
C GLU A 15 4.34 6.14 -22.49
N ALA A 16 3.70 7.08 -23.16
CA ALA A 16 2.42 6.87 -23.83
C ALA A 16 2.51 7.32 -25.27
N ALA A 17 1.99 6.50 -26.19
CA ALA A 17 1.92 6.81 -27.60
C ALA A 17 0.49 6.56 -28.12
N PRO A 18 -0.28 7.59 -28.51
CA PRO A 18 0.10 9.01 -28.47
C PRO A 18 0.12 9.57 -27.03
N THR A 19 0.93 10.60 -26.82
CA THR A 19 0.94 11.30 -25.52
C THR A 19 -0.40 12.01 -25.31
N PRO A 20 -1.07 11.81 -24.15
CA PRO A 20 -2.30 12.54 -23.84
C PRO A 20 -2.06 14.06 -23.87
N LYS A 21 -3.05 14.83 -24.36
CA LYS A 21 -2.95 16.30 -24.44
C LYS A 21 -2.75 16.96 -23.07
N SER A 22 -3.25 16.34 -22.00
CA SER A 22 -3.07 16.82 -20.63
C SER A 22 -1.64 16.63 -20.12
N GLY A 23 -0.83 15.76 -20.74
CA GLY A 23 0.47 15.34 -20.21
C GLY A 23 0.39 14.32 -19.06
N TYR A 24 -0.81 13.82 -18.74
CA TYR A 24 -1.04 12.89 -17.62
C TYR A 24 -1.86 11.70 -18.06
N ILE A 25 -1.66 10.56 -17.38
CA ILE A 25 -2.62 9.45 -17.39
C ILE A 25 -3.43 9.47 -16.11
N ASP A 26 -4.68 8.98 -16.18
CA ASP A 26 -5.63 9.11 -15.08
C ASP A 26 -5.20 8.31 -13.86
N ALA A 27 -4.79 7.06 -14.04
CA ALA A 27 -4.39 6.21 -12.93
C ALA A 27 -3.44 5.08 -13.34
N LEU A 28 -2.57 4.68 -12.39
CA LEU A 28 -1.80 3.44 -12.38
C LEU A 28 -1.97 2.74 -11.04
N THR A 29 -2.14 1.43 -11.07
CA THR A 29 -2.22 0.61 -9.85
C THR A 29 -0.91 -0.14 -9.67
N PHE A 30 -0.25 0.05 -8.53
CA PHE A 30 0.97 -0.63 -8.13
C PHE A 30 0.64 -1.66 -7.05
N LYS A 31 0.97 -2.92 -7.30
CA LYS A 31 0.85 -4.01 -6.33
C LYS A 31 2.23 -4.37 -5.82
N PHE A 32 2.51 -4.03 -4.59
CA PHE A 32 3.79 -4.31 -3.93
C PHE A 32 3.72 -5.63 -3.17
N TYR A 33 4.74 -6.45 -3.38
CA TYR A 33 4.96 -7.71 -2.68
C TYR A 33 6.34 -7.70 -2.05
N ILE A 34 6.41 -7.84 -0.74
CA ILE A 34 7.67 -7.86 0.00
C ILE A 34 7.72 -9.13 0.85
N ALA A 35 8.74 -9.95 0.64
CA ALA A 35 8.99 -11.10 1.50
C ALA A 35 10.03 -10.77 2.55
N VAL A 36 9.68 -10.95 3.81
CA VAL A 36 10.54 -10.70 4.96
C VAL A 36 10.74 -11.97 5.76
N VAL A 37 11.80 -12.02 6.56
CA VAL A 37 12.02 -13.17 7.47
C VAL A 37 10.84 -13.32 8.43
N ASN A 38 10.46 -14.55 8.73
CA ASN A 38 9.49 -14.83 9.78
C ASN A 38 10.22 -14.87 11.14
N PRO A 39 9.89 -13.97 12.10
CA PRO A 39 10.54 -13.97 13.41
C PRO A 39 10.26 -15.23 14.23
N ASP A 40 9.14 -15.91 13.96
CA ASP A 40 8.68 -17.05 14.75
C ASP A 40 9.09 -18.39 14.13
N ARG A 41 9.52 -18.43 12.87
CA ARG A 41 9.87 -19.67 12.16
C ARG A 41 11.08 -19.50 11.24
N ALA A 42 12.16 -20.19 11.56
CA ALA A 42 13.35 -20.24 10.71
C ALA A 42 13.01 -20.81 9.32
N ARG A 43 13.66 -20.29 8.28
CA ARG A 43 13.51 -20.70 6.87
C ARG A 43 12.12 -20.48 6.27
N GLN A 44 11.25 -19.76 6.96
CA GLN A 44 9.96 -19.29 6.45
C GLN A 44 10.02 -17.78 6.26
N TYR A 45 9.31 -17.28 5.23
CA TYR A 45 9.20 -15.87 4.93
C TYR A 45 7.74 -15.43 5.00
N LEU A 46 7.53 -14.20 5.40
CA LEU A 46 6.21 -13.57 5.43
C LEU A 46 6.07 -12.73 4.16
N LYS A 47 5.03 -12.99 3.37
CA LYS A 47 4.67 -12.20 2.19
C LYS A 47 3.75 -11.07 2.62
N LEU A 48 4.23 -9.85 2.49
CA LEU A 48 3.49 -8.62 2.73
C LEU A 48 2.98 -8.07 1.39
N TYR A 49 1.79 -7.48 1.40
CA TYR A 49 1.14 -6.96 0.21
C TYR A 49 0.55 -5.58 0.46
N LYS A 50 0.68 -4.69 -0.51
CA LYS A 50 -0.02 -3.41 -0.56
C LYS A 50 -0.32 -3.01 -1.99
N GLU A 51 -1.56 -2.63 -2.23
CA GLU A 51 -1.97 -1.98 -3.47
C GLU A 51 -2.01 -0.46 -3.26
N VAL A 52 -1.39 0.26 -4.19
CA VAL A 52 -1.39 1.73 -4.21
C VAL A 52 -1.86 2.18 -5.58
N LYS A 53 -2.96 2.91 -5.64
CA LYS A 53 -3.47 3.52 -6.86
C LYS A 53 -3.02 4.97 -6.93
N TYR A 54 -2.15 5.27 -7.88
CA TYR A 54 -1.72 6.62 -8.18
C TYR A 54 -2.63 7.23 -9.24
N VAL A 55 -2.91 8.52 -9.10
CA VAL A 55 -3.71 9.31 -10.05
C VAL A 55 -2.91 10.50 -10.55
N ASN A 56 -3.35 11.11 -11.65
CA ASN A 56 -2.66 12.24 -12.27
C ASN A 56 -1.16 11.95 -12.48
N VAL A 57 -0.87 10.80 -13.09
CA VAL A 57 0.52 10.35 -13.27
C VAL A 57 1.13 11.04 -14.48
N PRO A 58 2.23 11.82 -14.32
CA PRO A 58 2.82 12.56 -15.43
C PRO A 58 3.45 11.61 -16.44
N VAL A 59 3.29 11.95 -17.73
CA VAL A 59 3.92 11.24 -18.83
C VAL A 59 5.26 11.87 -19.17
N GLY A 60 6.29 11.04 -19.35
CA GLY A 60 7.62 11.50 -19.72
C GLY A 60 8.51 11.98 -18.59
N GLU A 61 8.02 11.99 -17.35
CA GLU A 61 8.77 12.41 -16.18
C GLU A 61 9.21 11.22 -15.32
N ASN A 62 10.34 11.38 -14.62
CA ASN A 62 10.78 10.40 -13.63
C ASN A 62 10.01 10.61 -12.33
N THR A 63 9.31 9.59 -11.91
CA THR A 63 8.52 9.58 -10.68
C THR A 63 8.85 8.34 -9.86
N TYR A 64 8.30 8.27 -8.65
CA TYR A 64 8.55 7.18 -7.71
C TYR A 64 7.24 6.63 -7.17
N ALA A 65 7.22 5.34 -6.90
CA ALA A 65 6.18 4.67 -6.15
C ALA A 65 6.80 4.04 -4.90
N SER A 66 6.11 4.05 -3.78
CA SER A 66 6.66 3.56 -2.52
C SER A 66 5.62 2.98 -1.59
N VAL A 67 6.08 2.05 -0.75
CA VAL A 67 5.37 1.54 0.43
C VAL A 67 6.33 1.48 1.60
N TYR A 68 5.78 1.52 2.81
CA TYR A 68 6.54 1.67 4.05
C TYR A 68 6.16 0.61 5.07
N LEU A 69 7.14 0.19 5.87
CA LEU A 69 6.89 -0.53 7.12
C LEU A 69 7.18 0.36 8.32
N SER A 70 6.27 0.34 9.28
CA SER A 70 6.42 1.10 10.51
C SER A 70 7.62 0.62 11.33
N PRO A 71 8.22 1.49 12.16
CA PRO A 71 9.31 1.11 13.06
C PRO A 71 8.95 -0.06 13.98
N SER A 72 7.70 -0.15 14.41
CA SER A 72 7.22 -1.25 15.24
C SER A 72 7.21 -2.59 14.49
N SER A 73 6.75 -2.58 13.23
CA SER A 73 6.81 -3.77 12.37
C SER A 73 8.25 -4.20 12.11
N VAL A 74 9.13 -3.26 11.75
CA VAL A 74 10.56 -3.54 11.53
C VAL A 74 11.21 -4.14 12.77
N LYS A 75 10.98 -3.53 13.95
CA LYS A 75 11.53 -4.04 15.21
C LYS A 75 11.02 -5.45 15.53
N ARG A 76 9.72 -5.69 15.32
CA ARG A 76 9.10 -6.98 15.60
C ARG A 76 9.62 -8.09 14.68
N ILE A 77 9.85 -7.78 13.39
CA ILE A 77 10.41 -8.72 12.41
C ILE A 77 11.89 -9.01 12.70
N THR A 78 12.67 -8.00 13.08
CA THR A 78 14.14 -8.11 13.16
C THR A 78 14.68 -8.25 14.58
N GLY A 79 13.86 -7.99 15.59
CA GLY A 79 14.26 -7.93 16.99
C GLY A 79 14.99 -6.66 17.39
N VAL A 80 15.32 -5.76 16.44
CA VAL A 80 16.11 -4.53 16.68
C VAL A 80 15.50 -3.29 16.04
N GLU A 81 15.74 -2.14 16.67
CA GLU A 81 15.31 -0.85 16.13
C GLU A 81 15.99 -0.55 14.77
N GLY A 82 15.17 -0.24 13.77
CA GLY A 82 15.64 0.12 12.43
C GLY A 82 16.13 -1.04 11.57
N GLY A 83 15.93 -2.27 12.03
CA GLY A 83 16.33 -3.48 11.30
C GLY A 83 17.85 -3.72 11.32
N ARG A 84 18.26 -4.95 11.14
CA ARG A 84 19.66 -5.35 11.02
C ARG A 84 19.80 -6.56 10.10
N GLY A 85 20.84 -6.55 9.28
CA GLY A 85 21.14 -7.66 8.38
C GLY A 85 20.16 -7.75 7.19
N LYS A 86 20.14 -8.92 6.55
CA LYS A 86 19.30 -9.21 5.37
C LYS A 86 17.95 -9.79 5.81
N TRP A 87 17.07 -8.94 6.34
CA TRP A 87 15.73 -9.36 6.77
C TRP A 87 14.67 -9.30 5.65
N VAL A 88 14.92 -8.51 4.60
CA VAL A 88 14.13 -8.51 3.38
C VAL A 88 14.69 -9.57 2.43
N LYS A 89 13.86 -10.52 2.04
CA LYS A 89 14.28 -11.64 1.18
C LYS A 89 14.01 -11.36 -0.28
N TYR A 90 12.79 -11.00 -0.62
CA TYR A 90 12.36 -10.74 -2.00
C TYR A 90 11.54 -9.46 -2.08
N GLN A 91 11.61 -8.80 -3.23
CA GLN A 91 10.77 -7.65 -3.57
C GLN A 91 10.18 -7.87 -4.96
N GLY A 92 8.92 -7.50 -5.12
CA GLY A 92 8.21 -7.57 -6.38
C GLY A 92 7.17 -6.47 -6.50
N VAL A 93 6.99 -5.96 -7.70
CA VAL A 93 5.97 -4.96 -8.02
C VAL A 93 5.31 -5.34 -9.32
N VAL A 94 3.99 -5.29 -9.34
CA VAL A 94 3.18 -5.42 -10.56
C VAL A 94 2.48 -4.10 -10.78
N VAL A 95 2.58 -3.56 -11.99
CA VAL A 95 1.93 -2.30 -12.38
C VAL A 95 0.82 -2.62 -13.37
N GLU A 96 -0.38 -2.13 -13.07
CA GLU A 96 -1.56 -2.28 -13.90
C GLU A 96 -2.08 -0.93 -14.40
N TYR A 97 -2.50 -0.92 -15.66
CA TYR A 97 -3.23 0.17 -16.30
C TYR A 97 -4.53 -0.37 -16.89
N ASN A 98 -5.67 0.20 -16.48
CA ASN A 98 -6.99 -0.27 -16.91
C ASN A 98 -7.19 -1.79 -16.75
N GLY A 99 -6.74 -2.34 -15.62
CA GLY A 99 -6.86 -3.76 -15.31
C GLY A 99 -5.90 -4.69 -16.06
N LYS A 100 -4.98 -4.15 -16.85
CA LYS A 100 -3.95 -4.91 -17.58
C LYS A 100 -2.58 -4.67 -17.01
N ILE A 101 -1.77 -5.73 -16.86
CA ILE A 101 -0.39 -5.62 -16.42
C ILE A 101 0.42 -4.95 -17.53
N VAL A 102 1.06 -3.83 -17.22
CA VAL A 102 1.91 -3.05 -18.13
C VAL A 102 3.39 -3.12 -17.77
N ALA A 103 3.72 -3.44 -16.53
CA ALA A 103 5.09 -3.61 -16.08
C ALA A 103 5.17 -4.53 -14.86
N THR A 104 6.33 -5.16 -14.68
CA THR A 104 6.68 -5.91 -13.48
C THR A 104 8.12 -5.63 -13.09
N TYR A 105 8.38 -5.64 -11.78
CA TYR A 105 9.73 -5.62 -11.22
C TYR A 105 9.87 -6.78 -10.24
N SER A 106 11.03 -7.41 -10.24
CA SER A 106 11.40 -8.43 -9.25
C SER A 106 12.87 -8.30 -8.86
N SER A 107 13.16 -8.48 -7.58
CA SER A 107 14.54 -8.65 -7.11
C SER A 107 15.16 -9.96 -7.56
N GLU A 108 14.33 -10.91 -8.01
CA GLU A 108 14.73 -12.27 -8.40
C GLU A 108 14.61 -12.47 -9.92
N ARG A 109 15.26 -13.51 -10.41
CA ARG A 109 15.27 -13.89 -11.85
C ARG A 109 14.89 -15.35 -12.03
N GLY A 110 14.60 -15.71 -13.29
CA GLY A 110 14.30 -17.09 -13.67
C GLY A 110 13.05 -17.64 -13.01
N LYS A 111 13.12 -18.81 -12.41
CA LYS A 111 11.98 -19.47 -11.76
C LYS A 111 11.40 -18.68 -10.59
N MET A 112 12.19 -17.81 -9.98
CA MET A 112 11.80 -16.96 -8.85
C MET A 112 11.36 -15.55 -9.27
N GLU A 113 11.35 -15.23 -10.56
CA GLU A 113 11.02 -13.89 -11.04
C GLU A 113 9.62 -13.43 -10.59
N LYS A 114 8.65 -14.36 -10.58
CA LYS A 114 7.29 -14.10 -10.08
C LYS A 114 7.04 -14.79 -8.73
N TRP A 115 7.99 -14.69 -7.82
CA TRP A 115 7.98 -15.38 -6.53
C TRP A 115 6.69 -15.15 -5.71
N TRP A 116 6.02 -14.01 -5.89
CA TRP A 116 4.77 -13.69 -5.19
C TRP A 116 3.57 -14.54 -5.62
N THR A 117 3.67 -15.24 -6.75
CA THR A 117 2.65 -16.17 -7.24
C THR A 117 2.88 -17.60 -6.73
N ILE A 118 4.04 -17.86 -6.14
CA ILE A 118 4.41 -19.22 -5.71
C ILE A 118 3.65 -19.56 -4.42
N GLN A 119 2.89 -20.64 -4.47
CA GLN A 119 2.29 -21.24 -3.28
C GLN A 119 3.28 -22.22 -2.66
N SER A 120 3.80 -21.88 -1.50
CA SER A 120 4.79 -22.67 -0.79
C SER A 120 4.63 -22.50 0.72
N PRO A 121 4.79 -23.58 1.51
CA PRO A 121 4.79 -23.47 2.98
C PRO A 121 5.95 -22.60 3.52
N SER A 122 6.96 -22.33 2.70
CA SER A 122 8.06 -21.43 3.06
C SER A 122 7.79 -19.95 2.82
N ILE A 123 6.68 -19.60 2.16
CA ILE A 123 6.26 -18.20 1.93
C ILE A 123 4.79 -18.08 2.33
N VAL A 124 4.52 -17.43 3.45
CA VAL A 124 3.17 -17.35 4.06
C VAL A 124 2.68 -15.91 4.03
N GLU A 125 1.44 -15.72 3.63
CA GLU A 125 0.79 -14.40 3.68
C GLU A 125 0.47 -14.00 5.12
N THR A 126 0.59 -12.70 5.40
CA THR A 126 0.21 -12.14 6.70
C THR A 126 -0.27 -10.70 6.55
N SER A 127 -1.20 -10.29 7.41
CA SER A 127 -1.67 -8.92 7.58
C SER A 127 -1.16 -8.25 8.87
N TYR A 128 -0.40 -8.97 9.70
CA TYR A 128 0.08 -8.46 11.00
C TYR A 128 1.22 -7.45 10.90
N TYR A 129 1.83 -7.31 9.73
CA TYR A 129 2.88 -6.33 9.43
C TYR A 129 2.43 -5.52 8.21
N PRO A 130 1.51 -4.56 8.39
CA PRO A 130 0.91 -3.87 7.25
C PRO A 130 1.93 -3.01 6.51
N LEU A 131 1.98 -3.16 5.19
CA LEU A 131 2.60 -2.17 4.33
C LEU A 131 1.68 -0.96 4.23
N LEU A 132 2.25 0.22 4.34
CA LEU A 132 1.55 1.50 4.30
C LEU A 132 1.92 2.25 3.02
N ASN A 133 0.97 2.96 2.41
CA ASN A 133 1.29 3.93 1.39
C ASN A 133 1.81 5.23 2.03
N LYS A 134 2.33 6.15 1.22
CA LYS A 134 2.93 7.40 1.73
C LYS A 134 1.94 8.26 2.53
N ASP A 135 0.67 8.32 2.11
CA ASP A 135 -0.37 9.12 2.79
C ASP A 135 -0.74 8.56 4.18
N GLU A 136 -0.49 7.28 4.43
CA GLU A 136 -0.70 6.61 5.71
C GLU A 136 0.50 6.75 6.67
N THR A 137 1.50 7.53 6.32
CA THR A 137 2.75 7.72 7.06
C THR A 137 2.96 9.19 7.45
N PRO A 138 3.88 9.49 8.39
CA PRO A 138 4.28 10.86 8.68
C PRO A 138 4.96 11.58 7.51
N PHE A 139 5.29 10.86 6.43
CA PHE A 139 5.96 11.40 5.25
C PHE A 139 5.00 11.95 4.20
N SER A 140 3.70 11.94 4.44
CA SER A 140 2.67 12.34 3.48
C SER A 140 2.88 13.73 2.87
N VAL A 141 3.45 14.66 3.63
CA VAL A 141 3.71 16.04 3.20
C VAL A 141 5.13 16.28 2.67
N PHE A 142 6.01 15.28 2.72
CA PHE A 142 7.39 15.43 2.27
C PHE A 142 7.58 14.94 0.84
N TRP A 143 8.42 15.64 0.06
CA TRP A 143 8.78 15.27 -1.32
C TRP A 143 7.58 14.98 -2.23
N TYR A 144 6.51 15.76 -2.07
CA TYR A 144 5.26 15.58 -2.82
C TYR A 144 5.46 15.70 -4.34
N ASP A 145 6.49 16.40 -4.78
CA ASP A 145 6.89 16.60 -6.17
C ASP A 145 7.55 15.37 -6.81
N ARG A 146 8.01 14.41 -6.01
CA ARG A 146 8.61 13.14 -6.50
C ARG A 146 7.61 12.05 -6.79
N TYR A 147 6.44 12.12 -6.19
CA TYR A 147 5.43 11.06 -6.24
C TYR A 147 4.15 11.58 -6.88
N PRO A 148 3.49 10.76 -7.74
CA PRO A 148 2.15 11.07 -8.15
C PRO A 148 1.19 11.06 -6.94
N GLU A 149 0.04 11.69 -7.10
CA GLU A 149 -0.99 11.66 -6.07
C GLU A 149 -1.55 10.26 -5.86
N ILE A 150 -1.82 9.90 -4.61
CA ILE A 150 -2.49 8.66 -4.26
C ILE A 150 -4.00 8.90 -4.27
N MET A 151 -4.75 7.99 -4.93
CA MET A 151 -6.21 8.04 -4.90
C MET A 151 -6.70 7.91 -3.47
N ARG A 152 -7.51 8.88 -3.03
CA ARG A 152 -8.13 8.88 -1.70
C ARG A 152 -9.54 8.32 -1.76
N PRO A 153 -9.99 7.59 -0.70
CA PRO A 153 -11.39 7.19 -0.60
C PRO A 153 -12.29 8.43 -0.66
N ASN A 154 -13.39 8.34 -1.41
CA ASN A 154 -14.32 9.45 -1.56
C ASN A 154 -14.99 9.74 -0.19
N SER A 155 -14.72 10.93 0.37
CA SER A 155 -15.25 11.34 1.68
C SER A 155 -16.79 11.39 1.73
N GLN A 156 -17.46 11.47 0.59
CA GLN A 156 -18.93 11.40 0.50
C GLN A 156 -19.49 9.98 0.75
N GLN A 157 -18.74 8.91 0.47
CA GLN A 157 -19.17 7.56 0.80
C GLN A 157 -19.00 7.23 2.29
N ALA A 158 -18.07 7.86 2.98
CA ALA A 158 -17.90 7.70 4.42
C ALA A 158 -19.00 8.41 5.23
N ALA A 159 -19.57 9.51 4.70
CA ALA A 159 -20.63 10.27 5.35
C ALA A 159 -22.02 9.61 5.24
N SER A 160 -22.25 8.75 4.24
CA SER A 160 -23.53 8.06 4.05
C SER A 160 -23.73 6.84 4.95
N SER A 161 -22.68 6.37 5.63
CA SER A 161 -22.76 5.23 6.56
C SER A 161 -22.94 5.61 8.04
N SER A 162 -23.01 6.91 8.35
CA SER A 162 -23.15 7.43 9.70
C SER A 162 -24.40 8.31 9.90
N VAL A 163 -25.55 7.88 9.37
CA VAL A 163 -26.82 8.50 9.76
C VAL A 163 -27.21 7.88 11.11
N PRO A 164 -27.19 8.64 12.23
CA PRO A 164 -27.76 8.15 13.48
C PRO A 164 -29.25 7.93 13.25
N ALA A 165 -29.76 6.82 13.78
CA ALA A 165 -31.21 6.55 13.77
C ALA A 165 -31.95 7.77 14.39
N PRO A 166 -33.09 8.21 13.81
CA PRO A 166 -33.83 9.31 14.39
C PRO A 166 -34.26 8.92 15.79
N PHE A 167 -33.97 9.81 16.74
CA PHE A 167 -34.45 9.65 18.12
C PHE A 167 -35.95 9.41 18.09
N GLY A 168 -36.38 8.35 18.79
CA GLY A 168 -37.79 7.98 18.89
C GLY A 168 -38.63 9.16 19.31
N THR A 169 -39.77 9.32 18.69
CA THR A 169 -40.81 10.28 19.08
C THR A 169 -41.16 10.09 20.55
N PRO A 170 -41.28 11.17 21.36
CA PRO A 170 -41.70 11.05 22.72
C PRO A 170 -43.15 10.53 22.78
N VAL A 171 -43.34 9.45 23.51
CA VAL A 171 -44.66 8.87 23.79
C VAL A 171 -45.41 9.88 24.67
N ALA A 172 -46.56 10.34 24.18
CA ALA A 172 -47.46 11.19 24.98
C ALA A 172 -47.97 10.43 26.22
N PRO A 173 -48.09 11.09 27.38
CA PRO A 173 -48.64 10.45 28.57
C PRO A 173 -50.12 10.07 28.35
N PRO A 174 -50.62 9.01 28.97
CA PRO A 174 -52.03 8.62 28.88
C PRO A 174 -52.91 9.72 29.53
N ALA A 175 -53.95 10.10 28.83
CA ALA A 175 -54.97 10.99 29.38
C ALA A 175 -55.75 10.22 30.45
N ASP A 176 -55.73 10.74 31.69
CA ASP A 176 -56.61 10.34 32.72
C ASP A 176 -58.03 10.79 32.31
N GLY A 177 -58.90 9.83 32.12
CA GLY A 177 -60.33 10.03 31.86
C GLY A 177 -61.14 9.56 33.03
N GLU A 178 -62.01 10.39 33.47
CA GLU A 178 -63.06 10.13 34.45
C GLU A 178 -63.93 8.88 34.11
#